data_93640c6e6cbc8ca9a6f7ebb8140e2fae
#
_entry.id   93640c6e6cbc8ca9a6f7ebb8140e2fae
#
_cell.length_a   1.000
_cell.length_b   1.000
_cell.length_c   1.000
_cell.angle_alpha   90.00
_cell.angle_beta   90.00
_cell.angle_gamma   90.00
#
_symmetry.space_group_name_H-M   'P 1'
#
loop_
_entity.id
_entity.type
_entity.pdbx_description
1 polymer ?
#
loop_
_entity_poly.entity_id
_entity_poly.type
_entity_poly.pdbx_seq_one_letter_code
_entity_poly.pdbx_strand_id
1 'polypeptide(L)'
;MPINILMPALSPTMTEGNLAKWLKQEGDAIKSGDVIAEIETDKATMEVEAVDEGKLGKIVVPAGTEGVKVNDVIAVLLEEGESASDIAGTQAGKPKAEAPKPPQTPTPTLPQMEGGGRQGAAPASPSPDAGEGRAGGKRIFASPLARRIASEQGLDLARISGSGPNGRIVRADVMAAAAGGTAKAAPGAAAQKPAPLPAAPSFGAFGEPEFELIPHTTVRKTIARRLQESKQFVPHFYLTVDCEIDRLLALREEANALSAKEGPGAYKLSVNDFLIKAYAVALKQVPKANASWSDEGIKQYKTADISVAVAIPNGLVTPIIRQAEAKTLTQISAEMKELAGRAKAGKLKPEDYTGGSASLSNLGMFGIKSFSAIINPPQATILAAGAGEQRAVVKNGQLAVATIMSATLAVDHRAVDGALGAELLAAFKRLVENPAAILI
;
A
#
# COMPACT_ATOMS: atom_id res chain seq x y z
N MET A 1 42.73 0.89 13.86
CA MET A 1 42.13 1.59 12.70
C MET A 1 40.73 2.06 13.10
N PRO A 2 40.30 3.28 12.76
CA PRO A 2 38.96 3.76 13.17
C PRO A 2 37.88 2.83 12.62
N ILE A 3 36.97 2.42 13.50
CA ILE A 3 35.85 1.52 13.19
C ILE A 3 34.60 2.38 12.89
N ASN A 4 33.97 2.16 11.74
CA ASN A 4 32.79 2.88 11.37
C ASN A 4 31.54 2.21 11.94
N ILE A 5 30.74 2.95 12.71
CA ILE A 5 29.41 2.55 13.12
C ILE A 5 28.45 2.85 11.96
N LEU A 6 27.82 1.80 11.43
CA LEU A 6 26.90 1.90 10.32
C LEU A 6 25.46 1.89 10.80
N MET A 7 24.57 2.54 10.06
CA MET A 7 23.12 2.49 10.28
C MET A 7 22.62 1.04 10.15
N PRO A 8 22.14 0.40 11.24
CA PRO A 8 21.73 -0.99 11.19
C PRO A 8 20.39 -1.18 10.48
N ALA A 9 20.20 -2.35 9.86
CA ALA A 9 18.91 -2.77 9.35
C ALA A 9 18.08 -3.40 10.49
N LEU A 10 17.26 -2.61 11.16
CA LEU A 10 16.44 -3.07 12.30
C LEU A 10 15.19 -3.87 11.87
N SER A 11 14.91 -3.95 10.57
CA SER A 11 13.92 -4.85 9.99
C SER A 11 14.34 -5.30 8.58
N PRO A 12 13.88 -6.49 8.10
CA PRO A 12 14.20 -6.99 6.77
C PRO A 12 13.80 -6.08 5.60
N THR A 13 12.86 -5.18 5.84
CA THR A 13 12.33 -4.23 4.84
C THR A 13 12.81 -2.80 5.03
N MET A 14 13.69 -2.56 6.02
CA MET A 14 14.21 -1.22 6.32
C MET A 14 15.25 -0.81 5.29
N THR A 15 15.03 0.30 4.62
CA THR A 15 15.99 0.92 3.68
C THR A 15 16.60 2.20 4.22
N GLU A 16 15.90 2.88 5.13
CA GLU A 16 16.29 4.13 5.79
C GLU A 16 15.61 4.23 7.16
N GLY A 17 16.18 4.99 8.09
CA GLY A 17 15.61 5.28 9.40
C GLY A 17 15.97 6.69 9.86
N ASN A 18 15.29 7.16 10.91
CA ASN A 18 15.55 8.48 11.50
C ASN A 18 16.37 8.28 12.77
N LEU A 19 17.49 8.96 12.90
CA LEU A 19 18.29 8.92 14.12
C LEU A 19 17.68 9.89 15.13
N ALA A 20 16.85 9.36 16.06
CA ALA A 20 16.08 10.19 16.99
C ALA A 20 16.98 10.86 18.04
N LYS A 21 17.88 10.09 18.65
CA LYS A 21 18.74 10.59 19.75
C LYS A 21 20.02 9.80 19.88
N TRP A 22 21.12 10.48 20.24
CA TRP A 22 22.34 9.88 20.73
C TRP A 22 22.28 9.77 22.27
N LEU A 23 22.63 8.59 22.81
CA LEU A 23 22.70 8.33 24.25
C LEU A 23 24.12 8.44 24.80
N LYS A 24 25.13 8.48 23.89
CA LYS A 24 26.56 8.69 24.20
C LYS A 24 27.05 9.94 23.49
N GLN A 25 28.06 10.59 24.03
CA GLN A 25 28.67 11.81 23.49
C GLN A 25 30.06 11.50 22.89
N GLU A 26 30.53 12.39 22.00
CA GLU A 26 31.91 12.28 21.47
C GLU A 26 32.91 12.30 22.65
N GLY A 27 33.75 11.29 22.67
CA GLY A 27 34.72 11.09 23.74
C GLY A 27 34.35 10.04 24.78
N ASP A 28 33.12 9.54 24.80
CA ASP A 28 32.67 8.50 25.73
C ASP A 28 33.26 7.13 25.38
N ALA A 29 33.60 6.36 26.41
CA ALA A 29 33.97 4.95 26.23
C ALA A 29 32.73 4.09 25.99
N ILE A 30 32.78 3.26 24.97
CA ILE A 30 31.72 2.34 24.55
C ILE A 30 32.21 0.92 24.70
N LYS A 31 31.38 0.06 25.29
CA LYS A 31 31.60 -1.38 25.39
C LYS A 31 30.61 -2.11 24.49
N SER A 32 30.96 -3.29 24.04
CA SER A 32 30.03 -4.15 23.28
C SER A 32 28.76 -4.42 24.12
N GLY A 33 27.59 -4.16 23.50
CA GLY A 33 26.29 -4.21 24.15
C GLY A 33 25.81 -2.90 24.81
N ASP A 34 26.60 -1.83 24.81
CA ASP A 34 26.15 -0.51 25.26
C ASP A 34 25.17 0.08 24.26
N VAL A 35 24.04 0.63 24.75
CA VAL A 35 23.09 1.37 23.90
C VAL A 35 23.70 2.74 23.56
N ILE A 36 23.90 3.00 22.26
CA ILE A 36 24.56 4.20 21.74
C ILE A 36 23.61 5.22 21.16
N ALA A 37 22.52 4.80 20.54
CA ALA A 37 21.56 5.67 19.90
C ALA A 37 20.16 5.06 19.85
N GLU A 38 19.16 5.93 19.69
CA GLU A 38 17.77 5.57 19.41
C GLU A 38 17.47 5.87 17.94
N ILE A 39 16.96 4.88 17.20
CA ILE A 39 16.53 5.01 15.82
C ILE A 39 15.02 4.86 15.74
N GLU A 40 14.36 5.82 15.14
CA GLU A 40 12.94 5.76 14.83
C GLU A 40 12.74 5.20 13.42
N THR A 41 11.98 4.13 13.34
CA THR A 41 11.57 3.50 12.09
C THR A 41 10.09 3.80 11.82
N ASP A 42 9.58 3.38 10.66
CA ASP A 42 8.15 3.47 10.32
C ASP A 42 7.23 2.66 11.25
N LYS A 43 7.80 1.82 12.13
CA LYS A 43 7.04 0.90 12.99
C LYS A 43 7.27 1.10 14.48
N ALA A 44 8.47 1.48 14.89
CA ALA A 44 8.81 1.66 16.30
C ALA A 44 10.13 2.43 16.45
N THR A 45 10.35 3.03 17.64
CA THR A 45 11.66 3.49 18.08
C THR A 45 12.42 2.30 18.64
N MET A 46 13.63 2.07 18.17
CA MET A 46 14.49 0.96 18.57
C MET A 46 15.85 1.47 19.03
N GLU A 47 16.38 0.84 20.07
CA GLU A 47 17.72 1.13 20.59
C GLU A 47 18.79 0.40 19.75
N VAL A 48 19.90 1.08 19.52
CA VAL A 48 21.06 0.53 18.81
C VAL A 48 22.15 0.28 19.80
N GLU A 49 22.56 -1.00 19.90
CA GLU A 49 23.66 -1.45 20.73
C GLU A 49 24.97 -1.45 19.94
N ALA A 50 26.06 -1.09 20.60
CA ALA A 50 27.38 -1.17 20.02
C ALA A 50 27.84 -2.62 19.86
N VAL A 51 28.32 -2.98 18.68
CA VAL A 51 28.91 -4.29 18.39
C VAL A 51 30.39 -4.32 18.82
N ASP A 52 31.08 -3.20 18.62
CA ASP A 52 32.52 -3.05 18.86
C ASP A 52 32.80 -2.20 20.09
N GLU A 53 33.97 -2.37 20.71
CA GLU A 53 34.45 -1.63 21.86
C GLU A 53 35.43 -0.54 21.42
N GLY A 54 35.35 0.63 22.11
CA GLY A 54 36.27 1.72 21.81
C GLY A 54 35.78 3.04 22.40
N LYS A 55 36.35 4.14 21.92
CA LYS A 55 35.97 5.50 22.29
C LYS A 55 35.20 6.15 21.13
N LEU A 56 34.03 6.77 21.39
CA LEU A 56 33.27 7.46 20.35
C LEU A 56 34.06 8.66 19.84
N GLY A 57 34.70 8.52 18.67
CA GLY A 57 35.60 9.53 18.13
C GLY A 57 34.87 10.72 17.52
N LYS A 58 33.88 10.45 16.65
CA LYS A 58 33.09 11.49 15.98
C LYS A 58 31.71 11.03 15.61
N ILE A 59 30.72 11.86 15.85
CA ILE A 59 29.35 11.69 15.36
C ILE A 59 29.28 12.32 13.96
N VAL A 60 29.00 11.49 12.94
CA VAL A 60 28.88 11.92 11.53
C VAL A 60 27.48 12.40 11.21
N VAL A 61 26.48 11.73 11.79
CA VAL A 61 25.06 12.05 11.61
C VAL A 61 24.51 12.59 12.94
N PRO A 62 24.09 13.87 13.02
CA PRO A 62 23.56 14.44 14.26
C PRO A 62 22.20 13.85 14.63
N ALA A 63 21.83 13.95 15.93
CA ALA A 63 20.50 13.59 16.41
C ALA A 63 19.41 14.41 15.68
N GLY A 64 18.24 13.78 15.43
CA GLY A 64 17.14 14.40 14.70
C GLY A 64 17.28 14.34 13.17
N THR A 65 18.28 13.62 12.62
CA THR A 65 18.43 13.49 11.17
C THR A 65 17.49 12.41 10.65
N GLU A 66 16.63 12.77 9.69
CA GLU A 66 15.69 11.88 9.02
C GLU A 66 16.29 11.26 7.75
N GLY A 67 15.83 10.03 7.41
CA GLY A 67 16.13 9.40 6.13
C GLY A 67 17.59 8.91 5.98
N VAL A 68 18.24 8.54 7.07
CA VAL A 68 19.59 7.93 7.04
C VAL A 68 19.48 6.52 6.47
N LYS A 69 20.22 6.24 5.40
CA LYS A 69 20.15 4.94 4.72
C LYS A 69 20.84 3.85 5.54
N VAL A 70 20.30 2.64 5.46
CA VAL A 70 20.97 1.45 6.02
C VAL A 70 22.36 1.30 5.40
N ASN A 71 23.35 1.02 6.24
CA ASN A 71 24.79 0.97 5.96
C ASN A 71 25.48 2.34 5.69
N ASP A 72 24.81 3.48 5.90
CA ASP A 72 25.51 4.76 5.95
C ASP A 72 26.28 4.89 7.28
N VAL A 73 27.45 5.52 7.25
CA VAL A 73 28.27 5.75 8.44
C VAL A 73 27.60 6.81 9.32
N ILE A 74 27.20 6.44 10.54
CA ILE A 74 26.55 7.32 11.51
C ILE A 74 27.52 7.89 12.56
N ALA A 75 28.55 7.14 12.92
CA ALA A 75 29.63 7.58 13.81
C ALA A 75 30.92 6.78 13.57
N VAL A 76 32.02 7.20 14.19
CA VAL A 76 33.33 6.57 14.11
C VAL A 76 33.85 6.28 15.52
N LEU A 77 34.20 5.03 15.79
CA LEU A 77 34.91 4.59 17.01
C LEU A 77 36.41 4.63 16.81
N LEU A 78 37.13 5.03 17.85
CA LEU A 78 38.61 5.00 17.96
C LEU A 78 38.99 3.89 18.92
N GLU A 79 39.98 3.09 18.54
CA GLU A 79 40.63 2.12 19.44
C GLU A 79 41.59 2.81 20.45
N GLU A 80 41.93 2.12 21.54
CA GLU A 80 42.87 2.66 22.55
C GLU A 80 44.22 3.03 21.91
N GLY A 81 44.54 4.34 21.90
CA GLY A 81 45.80 4.86 21.38
C GLY A 81 45.69 5.70 20.10
N GLU A 82 44.51 5.82 19.51
CA GLU A 82 44.27 6.63 18.31
C GLU A 82 43.77 8.06 18.69
N SER A 83 44.19 9.06 17.90
CA SER A 83 43.80 10.45 18.09
C SER A 83 42.81 10.93 17.05
N ALA A 84 42.01 11.96 17.39
CA ALA A 84 41.00 12.56 16.49
C ALA A 84 41.55 13.09 15.15
N SER A 85 42.89 13.21 15.03
CA SER A 85 43.56 13.60 13.79
C SER A 85 43.54 12.52 12.72
N ASP A 86 43.35 11.24 13.09
CA ASP A 86 43.35 10.11 12.17
C ASP A 86 42.01 9.92 11.40
N ILE A 87 41.02 10.69 11.78
CA ILE A 87 39.67 10.70 11.15
C ILE A 87 39.68 11.46 9.80
N ALA A 88 40.66 12.31 9.52
CA ALA A 88 40.72 13.17 8.33
C ALA A 88 40.93 12.43 6.99
N GLY A 89 41.22 11.13 7.02
CA GLY A 89 41.50 10.30 5.84
C GLY A 89 40.30 9.55 5.24
N THR A 90 39.15 9.53 5.89
CA THR A 90 38.04 8.63 5.50
C THR A 90 36.80 9.39 4.96
N GLN A 91 36.98 10.52 4.29
CA GLN A 91 35.91 11.12 3.50
C GLN A 91 35.83 10.40 2.15
N ALA A 92 34.89 9.47 2.03
CA ALA A 92 34.54 8.81 0.78
C ALA A 92 34.07 9.85 -0.24
N GLY A 93 34.69 9.81 -1.42
CA GLY A 93 34.51 10.77 -2.49
C GLY A 93 33.08 10.89 -2.98
N LYS A 94 32.61 12.10 -3.05
CA LYS A 94 31.52 12.50 -3.94
C LYS A 94 31.97 12.34 -5.37
N PRO A 95 31.24 11.65 -6.24
CA PRO A 95 31.51 11.71 -7.67
C PRO A 95 31.12 13.08 -8.20
N LYS A 96 32.10 13.77 -8.77
CA LYS A 96 31.94 15.01 -9.53
C LYS A 96 31.14 14.71 -10.78
N ALA A 97 29.91 15.19 -10.87
CA ALA A 97 29.10 15.10 -12.07
C ALA A 97 29.68 16.02 -13.14
N GLU A 98 30.20 15.43 -14.19
CA GLU A 98 30.55 16.07 -15.46
C GLU A 98 29.29 16.10 -16.33
N ALA A 99 28.88 17.29 -16.74
CA ALA A 99 27.69 17.50 -17.54
C ALA A 99 27.88 17.01 -18.98
N PRO A 100 26.99 16.19 -19.54
CA PRO A 100 27.05 15.86 -20.96
C PRO A 100 26.37 16.93 -21.81
N LYS A 101 27.05 17.33 -22.90
CA LYS A 101 26.55 18.18 -23.98
C LYS A 101 25.33 17.55 -24.67
N PRO A 102 24.35 18.33 -25.10
CA PRO A 102 23.14 17.80 -25.73
C PRO A 102 23.43 17.28 -27.16
N PRO A 103 22.88 16.11 -27.55
CA PRO A 103 22.89 15.67 -28.93
C PRO A 103 21.80 16.37 -29.75
N GLN A 104 22.20 16.78 -30.96
CA GLN A 104 21.32 17.38 -31.96
C GLN A 104 20.34 16.33 -32.51
N THR A 105 19.06 16.68 -32.54
CA THR A 105 17.97 15.90 -33.10
C THR A 105 17.89 16.06 -34.61
N PRO A 106 17.76 14.98 -35.40
CA PRO A 106 17.25 15.10 -36.76
C PRO A 106 15.73 15.03 -36.79
N THR A 107 15.12 15.95 -37.48
CA THR A 107 13.69 16.10 -37.77
C THR A 107 13.17 14.92 -38.58
N PRO A 108 12.07 14.26 -38.25
CA PRO A 108 11.42 13.31 -39.15
C PRO A 108 10.39 14.00 -40.02
N THR A 109 10.57 13.83 -41.32
CA THR A 109 9.63 14.20 -42.38
C THR A 109 8.45 13.24 -42.40
N LEU A 110 7.24 13.78 -42.44
CA LEU A 110 5.98 13.03 -42.61
C LEU A 110 5.82 12.59 -44.07
N PRO A 111 5.37 11.35 -44.34
CA PRO A 111 4.84 11.01 -45.66
C PRO A 111 3.34 11.24 -45.75
N GLN A 112 2.93 11.81 -46.86
CA GLN A 112 1.54 12.07 -47.27
C GLN A 112 0.79 10.77 -47.55
N MET A 113 -0.52 10.79 -47.21
CA MET A 113 -1.50 9.79 -47.62
C MET A 113 -1.91 10.00 -49.10
N GLU A 114 -1.94 8.94 -49.85
CA GLU A 114 -2.80 8.82 -51.05
C GLU A 114 -3.61 7.54 -50.94
N GLY A 115 -4.90 7.66 -51.28
CA GLY A 115 -5.93 6.68 -51.06
C GLY A 115 -6.13 5.71 -52.23
N GLY A 116 -6.96 4.73 -52.00
CA GLY A 116 -7.56 3.81 -53.02
C GLY A 116 -7.82 2.42 -52.42
N GLY A 117 -8.87 2.08 -52.23
CA GLY A 117 -10.15 1.50 -52.43
C GLY A 117 -10.15 0.00 -52.78
N ARG A 118 -11.12 -0.68 -52.14
CA ARG A 118 -11.94 -1.84 -52.54
C ARG A 118 -11.60 -3.27 -52.11
N GLN A 119 -12.59 -3.76 -51.32
CA GLN A 119 -13.37 -5.04 -51.45
C GLN A 119 -12.66 -6.38 -51.16
N GLY A 120 -13.08 -7.04 -50.08
CA GLY A 120 -14.10 -8.09 -50.17
C GLY A 120 -13.56 -9.47 -49.83
N ALA A 121 -14.29 -10.14 -48.94
CA ALA A 121 -14.41 -11.59 -48.71
C ALA A 121 -13.72 -12.17 -47.43
N ALA A 122 -14.58 -12.56 -46.53
CA ALA A 122 -14.35 -13.53 -45.47
C ALA A 122 -14.51 -14.99 -45.99
N PRO A 123 -14.45 -16.06 -45.15
CA PRO A 123 -13.45 -16.40 -44.12
C PRO A 123 -12.88 -17.83 -44.34
N ALA A 124 -11.79 -18.17 -43.72
CA ALA A 124 -11.44 -19.56 -43.43
C ALA A 124 -10.68 -19.65 -42.09
N SER A 125 -11.20 -20.50 -41.22
CA SER A 125 -10.70 -20.87 -39.91
C SER A 125 -9.51 -21.85 -39.95
N PRO A 126 -8.95 -22.24 -38.79
CA PRO A 126 -7.51 -22.07 -38.54
C PRO A 126 -6.76 -23.42 -38.51
N SER A 127 -5.46 -23.36 -38.56
CA SER A 127 -4.58 -24.44 -38.09
C SER A 127 -3.45 -23.85 -37.26
N PRO A 128 -3.01 -24.57 -36.21
CA PRO A 128 -2.16 -24.01 -35.16
C PRO A 128 -0.71 -24.21 -35.51
N ASP A 129 0.08 -23.13 -35.53
CA ASP A 129 1.48 -23.28 -35.19
C ASP A 129 2.17 -21.93 -34.88
N ALA A 130 2.97 -22.00 -33.79
CA ALA A 130 4.13 -21.17 -33.49
C ALA A 130 3.94 -19.66 -33.29
N GLY A 131 3.65 -19.27 -32.05
CA GLY A 131 3.99 -17.96 -31.54
C GLY A 131 5.50 -17.78 -31.44
N GLU A 132 6.06 -16.84 -32.16
CA GLU A 132 7.40 -16.29 -31.89
C GLU A 132 7.37 -14.75 -31.91
N GLY A 133 7.49 -14.19 -30.70
CA GLY A 133 7.76 -12.77 -30.51
C GLY A 133 9.15 -12.42 -31.04
N ARG A 134 9.21 -11.46 -31.93
CA ARG A 134 10.46 -10.86 -32.43
C ARG A 134 10.89 -9.74 -31.49
N ALA A 135 11.98 -9.99 -30.74
CA ALA A 135 12.89 -8.95 -30.28
C ALA A 135 14.28 -9.26 -30.89
N GLY A 136 14.92 -8.27 -31.47
CA GLY A 136 16.16 -8.39 -32.24
C GLY A 136 17.34 -8.79 -31.36
N GLY A 137 17.57 -10.10 -31.17
CA GLY A 137 18.74 -10.68 -30.55
C GLY A 137 19.25 -11.83 -31.43
N LYS A 138 20.55 -12.10 -31.45
CA LYS A 138 21.18 -13.24 -32.16
C LYS A 138 20.41 -14.52 -31.88
N ARG A 139 19.90 -15.16 -32.92
CA ARG A 139 19.12 -16.42 -32.83
C ARG A 139 20.00 -17.50 -32.20
N ILE A 140 19.64 -17.94 -30.97
CA ILE A 140 20.39 -18.99 -30.25
C ILE A 140 19.88 -20.35 -30.73
N PHE A 141 20.77 -21.11 -31.37
CA PHE A 141 20.48 -22.48 -31.81
C PHE A 141 20.71 -23.46 -30.66
N ALA A 142 19.64 -23.93 -30.02
CA ALA A 142 19.69 -24.92 -28.96
C ALA A 142 18.70 -26.04 -29.22
N SER A 143 19.04 -27.28 -28.84
CA SER A 143 18.13 -28.41 -28.95
C SER A 143 16.97 -28.26 -27.93
N PRO A 144 15.78 -28.86 -28.22
CA PRO A 144 14.65 -28.78 -27.27
C PRO A 144 15.01 -29.27 -25.87
N LEU A 145 15.81 -30.34 -25.78
CA LEU A 145 16.25 -30.93 -24.52
C LEU A 145 17.26 -29.99 -23.79
N ALA A 146 18.16 -29.34 -24.51
CA ALA A 146 19.09 -28.36 -23.94
C ALA A 146 18.34 -27.15 -23.39
N ARG A 147 17.31 -26.66 -24.08
CA ARG A 147 16.45 -25.55 -23.58
C ARG A 147 15.73 -25.92 -22.29
N ARG A 148 15.17 -27.12 -22.22
CA ARG A 148 14.46 -27.62 -21.05
C ARG A 148 15.38 -27.72 -19.84
N ILE A 149 16.55 -28.35 -19.99
CA ILE A 149 17.52 -28.52 -18.90
C ILE A 149 18.11 -27.16 -18.46
N ALA A 150 18.39 -26.24 -19.40
CA ALA A 150 18.84 -24.90 -19.07
C ALA A 150 17.79 -24.12 -18.27
N SER A 151 16.51 -24.24 -18.62
CA SER A 151 15.39 -23.66 -17.88
C SER A 151 15.24 -24.27 -16.48
N GLU A 152 15.35 -25.60 -16.35
CA GLU A 152 15.26 -26.31 -15.06
C GLU A 152 16.44 -25.95 -14.11
N GLN A 153 17.61 -25.60 -14.67
CA GLN A 153 18.81 -25.27 -13.89
C GLN A 153 19.12 -23.77 -13.85
N GLY A 154 18.26 -22.91 -14.40
CA GLY A 154 18.43 -21.45 -14.39
C GLY A 154 19.63 -20.94 -15.18
N LEU A 155 20.05 -21.67 -16.23
CA LEU A 155 21.24 -21.33 -17.04
C LEU A 155 20.85 -20.52 -18.27
N ASP A 156 21.59 -19.42 -18.53
CA ASP A 156 21.41 -18.58 -19.71
C ASP A 156 22.10 -19.21 -20.94
N LEU A 157 21.30 -19.66 -21.89
CA LEU A 157 21.76 -20.27 -23.14
C LEU A 157 22.62 -19.31 -24.00
N ALA A 158 22.51 -18.00 -23.84
CA ALA A 158 23.34 -17.02 -24.55
C ALA A 158 24.82 -17.07 -24.15
N ARG A 159 25.10 -17.67 -22.99
CA ARG A 159 26.46 -17.78 -22.41
C ARG A 159 27.10 -19.15 -22.59
N ILE A 160 26.37 -20.08 -23.22
CA ILE A 160 26.84 -21.44 -23.45
C ILE A 160 27.22 -21.58 -24.92
N SER A 161 28.47 -21.98 -25.16
CA SER A 161 28.96 -22.29 -26.50
C SER A 161 28.47 -23.67 -26.92
N GLY A 162 27.77 -23.78 -28.06
CA GLY A 162 27.23 -25.05 -28.55
C GLY A 162 28.28 -25.90 -29.29
N SER A 163 28.42 -27.15 -28.89
CA SER A 163 29.33 -28.14 -29.52
C SER A 163 28.66 -28.97 -30.63
N GLY A 164 27.34 -28.84 -30.82
CA GLY A 164 26.60 -29.58 -31.85
C GLY A 164 26.71 -29.02 -33.28
N PRO A 165 26.19 -29.70 -34.29
CA PRO A 165 26.23 -29.28 -35.69
C PRO A 165 25.69 -27.84 -35.86
N ASN A 166 26.42 -27.02 -36.62
CA ASN A 166 26.16 -25.60 -36.87
C ASN A 166 26.15 -24.74 -35.59
N GLY A 167 26.97 -25.11 -34.56
CA GLY A 167 27.06 -24.35 -33.30
C GLY A 167 25.80 -24.51 -32.41
N ARG A 168 25.05 -25.59 -32.58
CA ARG A 168 23.84 -25.86 -31.77
C ARG A 168 24.24 -26.29 -30.37
N ILE A 169 23.62 -25.65 -29.37
CA ILE A 169 23.78 -26.04 -27.97
C ILE A 169 23.04 -27.36 -27.74
N VAL A 170 23.78 -28.38 -27.29
CA VAL A 170 23.26 -29.71 -26.99
C VAL A 170 23.25 -29.98 -25.47
N ARG A 171 22.61 -31.06 -25.04
CA ARG A 171 22.51 -31.45 -23.63
C ARG A 171 23.85 -31.45 -22.91
N ALA A 172 24.90 -31.96 -23.56
CA ALA A 172 26.22 -32.06 -22.98
C ALA A 172 26.81 -30.70 -22.61
N ASP A 173 26.56 -29.66 -23.42
CA ASP A 173 27.07 -28.31 -23.19
C ASP A 173 26.40 -27.67 -21.97
N VAL A 174 25.12 -27.87 -21.80
CA VAL A 174 24.36 -27.36 -20.64
C VAL A 174 24.79 -28.07 -19.36
N MET A 175 25.01 -29.39 -19.41
CA MET A 175 25.49 -30.17 -18.26
C MET A 175 26.94 -29.81 -17.89
N ALA A 176 27.78 -29.55 -18.87
CA ALA A 176 29.17 -29.08 -18.64
C ALA A 176 29.18 -27.66 -18.02
N ALA A 177 28.31 -26.77 -18.48
CA ALA A 177 28.15 -25.41 -17.91
C ALA A 177 27.63 -25.46 -16.48
N ALA A 178 26.75 -26.39 -16.15
CA ALA A 178 26.24 -26.62 -14.79
C ALA A 178 27.31 -27.16 -13.85
N ALA A 179 28.17 -28.07 -14.35
CA ALA A 179 29.28 -28.69 -13.55
C ALA A 179 30.50 -27.78 -13.40
N GLY A 180 30.71 -26.85 -14.33
CA GLY A 180 31.94 -26.02 -14.40
C GLY A 180 31.90 -24.71 -13.60
N GLY A 181 30.85 -24.36 -12.88
CA GLY A 181 30.80 -23.19 -11.97
C GLY A 181 30.99 -21.82 -12.62
N THR A 182 30.95 -21.70 -13.96
CA THR A 182 31.16 -20.42 -14.70
C THR A 182 29.87 -19.68 -15.09
N ALA A 183 28.73 -20.17 -14.68
CA ALA A 183 27.48 -19.41 -14.78
C ALA A 183 27.32 -18.49 -13.56
N LYS A 184 27.82 -17.26 -13.65
CA LYS A 184 27.48 -16.20 -12.71
C LYS A 184 25.94 -16.07 -12.73
N ALA A 185 25.26 -16.47 -11.65
CA ALA A 185 23.83 -16.30 -11.50
C ALA A 185 23.49 -14.86 -11.89
N ALA A 186 22.53 -14.69 -12.78
CA ALA A 186 21.95 -13.39 -13.03
C ALA A 186 21.47 -12.86 -11.66
N PRO A 187 21.75 -11.60 -11.30
CA PRO A 187 21.21 -11.03 -10.08
C PRO A 187 19.69 -11.25 -10.15
N GLY A 188 19.12 -11.92 -9.13
CA GLY A 188 17.70 -12.11 -9.03
C GLY A 188 17.05 -10.77 -9.33
N ALA A 189 15.94 -10.77 -10.07
CA ALA A 189 15.23 -9.58 -10.43
C ALA A 189 14.92 -8.82 -9.12
N ALA A 190 15.77 -7.84 -8.80
CA ALA A 190 15.49 -6.89 -7.75
C ALA A 190 14.14 -6.30 -8.12
N ALA A 191 13.16 -6.43 -7.23
CA ALA A 191 11.86 -5.81 -7.37
C ALA A 191 12.11 -4.39 -7.88
N GLN A 192 11.67 -4.10 -9.11
CA GLN A 192 11.83 -2.79 -9.71
C GLN A 192 11.16 -1.80 -8.76
N LYS A 193 11.98 -0.92 -8.15
CA LYS A 193 11.41 0.24 -7.45
C LYS A 193 10.42 0.89 -8.41
N PRO A 194 9.21 1.26 -7.93
CA PRO A 194 8.27 2.00 -8.76
C PRO A 194 9.01 3.17 -9.42
N ALA A 195 8.83 3.33 -10.71
CA ALA A 195 9.44 4.44 -11.44
C ALA A 195 9.08 5.74 -10.69
N PRO A 196 10.01 6.68 -10.52
CA PRO A 196 9.68 7.97 -9.93
C PRO A 196 8.49 8.55 -10.68
N LEU A 197 7.54 9.12 -9.95
CA LEU A 197 6.46 9.88 -10.57
C LEU A 197 7.10 10.90 -11.53
N PRO A 198 6.49 11.11 -12.72
CA PRO A 198 6.97 12.16 -13.62
C PRO A 198 7.06 13.45 -12.82
N ALA A 199 8.19 14.16 -12.99
CA ALA A 199 8.39 15.45 -12.35
C ALA A 199 7.17 16.34 -12.60
N ALA A 200 6.71 17.04 -11.57
CA ALA A 200 5.61 17.97 -11.70
C ALA A 200 5.89 18.91 -12.91
N PRO A 201 4.87 19.22 -13.73
CA PRO A 201 5.06 20.12 -14.85
C PRO A 201 5.68 21.42 -14.35
N SER A 202 6.77 21.86 -14.99
CA SER A 202 7.39 23.15 -14.68
C SER A 202 6.43 24.27 -15.08
N PHE A 203 6.32 25.32 -14.26
CA PHE A 203 5.49 26.49 -14.57
C PHE A 203 6.00 27.32 -15.76
N GLY A 204 7.10 26.88 -16.39
CA GLY A 204 7.65 27.51 -17.60
C GLY A 204 8.05 28.95 -17.40
N ALA A 205 7.77 29.79 -18.43
CA ALA A 205 8.16 31.21 -18.46
C ALA A 205 7.40 32.11 -17.46
N PHE A 206 6.29 31.63 -16.88
CA PHE A 206 5.46 32.42 -15.95
C PHE A 206 5.91 32.34 -14.48
N GLY A 207 6.91 31.49 -14.19
CA GLY A 207 7.38 31.27 -12.82
C GLY A 207 6.37 30.51 -11.97
N GLU A 208 6.80 30.03 -10.81
CA GLU A 208 5.95 29.38 -9.81
C GLU A 208 5.29 30.45 -8.95
N PRO A 209 3.97 30.34 -8.64
CA PRO A 209 3.33 31.25 -7.68
C PRO A 209 4.02 31.19 -6.31
N GLU A 210 3.95 32.28 -5.56
CA GLU A 210 4.47 32.31 -4.18
C GLU A 210 3.81 31.23 -3.33
N PHE A 211 4.59 30.42 -2.64
CA PHE A 211 4.10 29.32 -1.82
C PHE A 211 4.89 29.19 -0.52
N GLU A 212 4.26 28.62 0.50
CA GLU A 212 4.90 28.15 1.71
C GLU A 212 5.14 26.64 1.62
N LEU A 213 6.39 26.22 1.72
CA LEU A 213 6.74 24.79 1.72
C LEU A 213 6.55 24.21 3.12
N ILE A 214 5.51 23.38 3.31
CA ILE A 214 5.24 22.65 4.54
C ILE A 214 5.83 21.24 4.42
N PRO A 215 6.86 20.87 5.21
CA PRO A 215 7.47 19.54 5.16
C PRO A 215 6.46 18.44 5.50
N HIS A 216 6.56 17.31 4.79
CA HIS A 216 5.73 16.15 5.09
C HIS A 216 6.17 15.45 6.37
N THR A 217 5.22 15.21 7.27
CA THR A 217 5.45 14.34 8.43
C THR A 217 5.63 12.88 7.98
N THR A 218 6.28 12.04 8.80
CA THR A 218 6.44 10.59 8.54
C THR A 218 5.10 9.91 8.30
N VAL A 219 4.07 10.28 9.08
CA VAL A 219 2.69 9.80 8.90
C VAL A 219 2.16 10.15 7.51
N ARG A 220 2.35 11.40 7.05
CA ARG A 220 1.89 11.86 5.73
C ARG A 220 2.61 11.11 4.60
N LYS A 221 3.93 10.90 4.71
CA LYS A 221 4.73 10.11 3.76
C LYS A 221 4.21 8.66 3.66
N THR A 222 3.91 8.03 4.81
CA THR A 222 3.37 6.65 4.85
C THR A 222 1.98 6.56 4.23
N ILE A 223 1.08 7.50 4.54
CA ILE A 223 -0.26 7.56 3.94
C ILE A 223 -0.15 7.71 2.42
N ALA A 224 0.68 8.66 1.94
CA ALA A 224 0.86 8.92 0.50
C ALA A 224 1.32 7.65 -0.24
N ARG A 225 2.34 6.97 0.29
CA ARG A 225 2.84 5.71 -0.27
C ARG A 225 1.74 4.64 -0.35
N ARG A 226 1.02 4.37 0.75
CA ARG A 226 -0.04 3.34 0.79
C ARG A 226 -1.20 3.65 -0.15
N LEU A 227 -1.63 4.92 -0.23
CA LEU A 227 -2.71 5.32 -1.14
C LEU A 227 -2.29 5.20 -2.60
N GLN A 228 -1.04 5.55 -2.92
CA GLN A 228 -0.48 5.38 -4.26
C GLN A 228 -0.38 3.90 -4.63
N GLU A 229 0.16 3.05 -3.76
CA GLU A 229 0.23 1.60 -3.95
C GLU A 229 -1.17 1.02 -4.21
N SER A 230 -2.17 1.42 -3.41
CA SER A 230 -3.55 0.97 -3.59
C SER A 230 -4.09 1.36 -4.98
N LYS A 231 -3.92 2.62 -5.40
CA LYS A 231 -4.43 3.08 -6.69
C LYS A 231 -3.68 2.51 -7.89
N GLN A 232 -2.42 2.17 -7.72
CA GLN A 232 -1.58 1.62 -8.78
C GLN A 232 -1.81 0.13 -9.00
N PHE A 233 -1.99 -0.64 -7.91
CA PHE A 233 -1.99 -2.12 -7.98
C PHE A 233 -3.35 -2.77 -7.74
N VAL A 234 -4.32 -2.04 -7.19
CA VAL A 234 -5.66 -2.57 -6.94
C VAL A 234 -6.63 -2.07 -8.03
N PRO A 235 -7.17 -2.94 -8.88
CA PRO A 235 -8.16 -2.57 -9.88
C PRO A 235 -9.51 -2.29 -9.20
N HIS A 236 -9.76 -1.01 -8.89
CA HIS A 236 -10.99 -0.57 -8.24
C HIS A 236 -12.18 -0.64 -9.18
N PHE A 237 -13.26 -1.26 -8.73
CA PHE A 237 -14.57 -1.20 -9.35
C PHE A 237 -15.59 -0.61 -8.36
N TYR A 238 -16.49 0.23 -8.84
CA TYR A 238 -17.38 1.01 -7.98
C TYR A 238 -18.84 0.71 -8.28
N LEU A 239 -19.62 0.52 -7.22
CA LEU A 239 -21.07 0.28 -7.27
C LEU A 239 -21.75 1.26 -6.31
N THR A 240 -22.86 1.88 -6.72
CA THR A 240 -23.58 2.84 -5.89
C THR A 240 -25.06 2.47 -5.82
N VAL A 241 -25.62 2.55 -4.62
CA VAL A 241 -27.07 2.44 -4.39
C VAL A 241 -27.55 3.58 -3.52
N ASP A 242 -28.83 3.93 -3.69
CA ASP A 242 -29.54 4.81 -2.78
C ASP A 242 -30.31 3.95 -1.77
N CYS A 243 -30.15 4.28 -0.48
CA CYS A 243 -30.80 3.63 0.66
C CYS A 243 -31.76 4.61 1.32
N GLU A 244 -33.00 4.20 1.57
CA GLU A 244 -33.94 4.94 2.37
C GLU A 244 -33.66 4.68 3.86
N ILE A 245 -33.35 5.74 4.61
CA ILE A 245 -32.92 5.62 6.01
C ILE A 245 -33.92 6.12 7.03
N ASP A 246 -35.15 6.47 6.64
CA ASP A 246 -36.19 7.01 7.56
C ASP A 246 -36.44 6.05 8.73
N ARG A 247 -36.60 4.74 8.45
CA ARG A 247 -36.79 3.72 9.49
C ARG A 247 -35.63 3.57 10.42
N LEU A 248 -34.38 3.69 9.87
CA LEU A 248 -33.18 3.64 10.68
C LEU A 248 -33.09 4.85 11.61
N LEU A 249 -33.42 6.04 11.11
CA LEU A 249 -33.44 7.26 11.92
C LEU A 249 -34.46 7.17 13.04
N ALA A 250 -35.68 6.70 12.74
CA ALA A 250 -36.73 6.49 13.75
C ALA A 250 -36.28 5.47 14.82
N LEU A 251 -35.79 4.29 14.42
CA LEU A 251 -35.31 3.28 15.37
C LEU A 251 -34.15 3.81 16.24
N ARG A 252 -33.23 4.58 15.65
CA ARG A 252 -32.15 5.21 16.40
C ARG A 252 -32.67 6.20 17.44
N GLU A 253 -33.66 7.00 17.09
CA GLU A 253 -34.29 7.97 18.00
C GLU A 253 -34.99 7.27 19.16
N GLU A 254 -35.81 6.26 18.88
CA GLU A 254 -36.48 5.42 19.89
C GLU A 254 -35.45 4.75 20.82
N ALA A 255 -34.42 4.11 20.25
CA ALA A 255 -33.37 3.46 21.03
C ALA A 255 -32.65 4.46 21.95
N ASN A 256 -32.31 5.65 21.45
CA ASN A 256 -31.67 6.69 22.24
C ASN A 256 -32.58 7.28 23.31
N ALA A 257 -33.90 7.33 23.09
CA ALA A 257 -34.87 7.78 24.08
C ALA A 257 -34.97 6.80 25.27
N LEU A 258 -34.73 5.50 25.04
CA LEU A 258 -34.71 4.46 26.07
C LEU A 258 -33.42 4.44 26.89
N SER A 259 -32.38 5.11 26.44
CA SER A 259 -31.10 5.17 27.15
C SER A 259 -31.21 6.01 28.41
N ALA A 260 -30.51 5.58 29.47
CA ALA A 260 -30.31 6.43 30.65
C ALA A 260 -29.59 7.72 30.22
N LYS A 261 -29.95 8.84 30.85
CA LYS A 261 -29.33 10.15 30.54
C LYS A 261 -27.86 10.19 30.97
N GLU A 262 -27.55 9.57 32.08
CA GLU A 262 -26.20 9.53 32.68
C GLU A 262 -26.02 8.23 33.49
N GLY A 263 -24.75 7.85 33.75
CA GLY A 263 -24.39 6.72 34.58
C GLY A 263 -24.12 5.41 33.84
N PRO A 264 -23.92 4.31 34.59
CA PRO A 264 -23.65 3.00 34.00
C PRO A 264 -24.80 2.54 33.11
N GLY A 265 -24.48 2.20 31.86
CA GLY A 265 -25.48 1.78 30.87
C GLY A 265 -26.04 2.90 29.97
N ALA A 266 -25.66 4.18 30.20
CA ALA A 266 -25.99 5.26 29.28
C ALA A 266 -25.30 5.06 27.93
N TYR A 267 -26.05 5.18 26.82
CA TYR A 267 -25.55 5.11 25.47
C TYR A 267 -26.18 6.17 24.56
N LYS A 268 -25.50 6.48 23.48
CA LYS A 268 -26.02 7.36 22.43
C LYS A 268 -25.59 6.79 21.08
N LEU A 269 -26.52 6.15 20.40
CA LEU A 269 -26.28 5.53 19.10
C LEU A 269 -26.23 6.60 18.00
N SER A 270 -25.27 6.47 17.11
CA SER A 270 -25.11 7.26 15.89
C SER A 270 -25.57 6.46 14.67
N VAL A 271 -25.86 7.12 13.56
CA VAL A 271 -26.14 6.44 12.28
C VAL A 271 -24.95 5.54 11.90
N ASN A 272 -23.73 5.99 12.18
CA ASN A 272 -22.52 5.24 11.86
C ASN A 272 -22.45 3.86 12.54
N ASP A 273 -22.94 3.74 13.79
CA ASP A 273 -22.98 2.47 14.52
C ASP A 273 -23.89 1.45 13.81
N PHE A 274 -25.02 1.91 13.28
CA PHE A 274 -25.92 1.08 12.47
C PHE A 274 -25.26 0.68 11.14
N LEU A 275 -24.56 1.61 10.47
CA LEU A 275 -23.87 1.31 9.21
C LEU A 275 -22.74 0.30 9.39
N ILE A 276 -21.95 0.42 10.47
CA ILE A 276 -20.92 -0.55 10.82
C ILE A 276 -21.53 -1.94 11.02
N LYS A 277 -22.58 -2.02 11.83
CA LYS A 277 -23.28 -3.28 12.09
C LYS A 277 -23.91 -3.87 10.83
N ALA A 278 -24.63 -3.05 10.05
CA ALA A 278 -25.27 -3.47 8.81
C ALA A 278 -24.24 -4.01 7.79
N TYR A 279 -23.11 -3.32 7.66
CA TYR A 279 -22.05 -3.75 6.75
C TYR A 279 -21.41 -5.07 7.21
N ALA A 280 -21.15 -5.21 8.50
CA ALA A 280 -20.61 -6.45 9.07
C ALA A 280 -21.57 -7.64 8.87
N VAL A 281 -22.86 -7.45 9.11
CA VAL A 281 -23.90 -8.48 8.88
C VAL A 281 -24.03 -8.80 7.40
N ALA A 282 -23.96 -7.80 6.51
CA ALA A 282 -24.00 -8.01 5.06
C ALA A 282 -22.80 -8.86 4.59
N LEU A 283 -21.59 -8.62 5.11
CA LEU A 283 -20.40 -9.44 4.82
C LEU A 283 -20.55 -10.88 5.33
N LYS A 284 -21.29 -11.12 6.41
CA LYS A 284 -21.61 -12.49 6.86
C LYS A 284 -22.64 -13.16 5.97
N GLN A 285 -23.60 -12.42 5.42
CA GLN A 285 -24.58 -12.94 4.47
C GLN A 285 -23.98 -13.24 3.10
N VAL A 286 -22.92 -12.49 2.72
CA VAL A 286 -22.19 -12.64 1.45
C VAL A 286 -20.71 -12.90 1.73
N PRO A 287 -20.37 -14.08 2.30
CA PRO A 287 -19.03 -14.33 2.83
C PRO A 287 -17.91 -14.31 1.80
N LYS A 288 -18.21 -14.56 0.52
CA LYS A 288 -17.22 -14.47 -0.57
C LYS A 288 -16.70 -13.04 -0.78
N ALA A 289 -17.50 -12.01 -0.43
CA ALA A 289 -17.08 -10.61 -0.51
C ALA A 289 -16.23 -10.16 0.70
N ASN A 290 -16.25 -10.92 1.80
CA ASN A 290 -15.39 -10.68 2.97
C ASN A 290 -14.01 -11.29 2.76
N ALA A 291 -13.22 -10.71 1.87
CA ALA A 291 -12.02 -11.33 1.33
C ALA A 291 -10.85 -10.36 1.17
N SER A 292 -9.69 -10.89 0.86
CA SER A 292 -8.54 -10.15 0.32
C SER A 292 -7.83 -10.97 -0.76
N TRP A 293 -7.20 -10.25 -1.68
CA TRP A 293 -6.36 -10.83 -2.71
C TRP A 293 -4.97 -11.16 -2.16
N SER A 294 -4.40 -12.30 -2.52
CA SER A 294 -2.98 -12.62 -2.40
C SER A 294 -2.54 -13.43 -3.62
N ASP A 295 -1.23 -13.46 -3.90
CA ASP A 295 -0.68 -14.21 -5.04
C ASP A 295 -0.90 -15.72 -4.92
N GLU A 296 -1.07 -16.23 -3.69
CA GLU A 296 -1.37 -17.63 -3.41
C GLU A 296 -2.86 -17.99 -3.57
N GLY A 297 -3.76 -16.98 -3.54
CA GLY A 297 -5.22 -17.18 -3.65
C GLY A 297 -6.03 -16.12 -2.91
N ILE A 298 -7.34 -16.27 -2.92
CA ILE A 298 -8.27 -15.38 -2.21
C ILE A 298 -8.38 -15.83 -0.75
N LYS A 299 -8.04 -14.94 0.18
CA LYS A 299 -8.24 -15.14 1.62
C LYS A 299 -9.65 -14.71 1.99
N GLN A 300 -10.51 -15.66 2.33
CA GLN A 300 -11.87 -15.40 2.79
C GLN A 300 -11.91 -15.38 4.31
N TYR A 301 -12.38 -14.27 4.88
CA TYR A 301 -12.42 -14.07 6.33
C TYR A 301 -13.70 -14.66 6.94
N LYS A 302 -13.57 -15.27 8.13
CA LYS A 302 -14.68 -15.85 8.88
C LYS A 302 -15.44 -14.81 9.71
N THR A 303 -14.79 -13.73 10.11
CA THR A 303 -15.33 -12.62 10.91
C THR A 303 -15.33 -11.34 10.09
N ALA A 304 -16.23 -10.43 10.39
CA ALA A 304 -16.27 -9.11 9.77
C ALA A 304 -15.63 -8.07 10.70
N ASP A 305 -14.36 -7.81 10.47
CA ASP A 305 -13.56 -6.83 11.21
C ASP A 305 -13.57 -5.51 10.42
N ILE A 306 -14.36 -4.54 10.87
CA ILE A 306 -14.63 -3.31 10.11
C ILE A 306 -13.67 -2.21 10.54
N SER A 307 -12.81 -1.78 9.61
CA SER A 307 -11.95 -0.60 9.75
C SER A 307 -12.76 0.67 9.47
N VAL A 308 -12.82 1.59 10.41
CA VAL A 308 -13.63 2.81 10.27
C VAL A 308 -12.72 4.03 10.11
N ALA A 309 -12.91 4.78 9.03
CA ALA A 309 -12.10 5.97 8.75
C ALA A 309 -12.37 7.09 9.77
N VAL A 310 -11.35 7.50 10.50
CA VAL A 310 -11.39 8.58 11.50
C VAL A 310 -10.39 9.67 11.13
N ALA A 311 -10.89 10.89 10.96
CA ALA A 311 -10.05 12.06 10.73
C ALA A 311 -9.29 12.44 12.01
N ILE A 312 -7.99 12.68 11.86
CA ILE A 312 -7.10 13.19 12.91
C ILE A 312 -6.39 14.46 12.42
N PRO A 313 -5.82 15.30 13.29
CA PRO A 313 -5.20 16.58 12.89
C PRO A 313 -4.17 16.44 11.74
N ASN A 314 -3.40 15.35 11.72
CA ASN A 314 -2.32 15.16 10.74
C ASN A 314 -2.66 14.15 9.62
N GLY A 315 -3.93 13.77 9.45
CA GLY A 315 -4.33 12.81 8.42
C GLY A 315 -5.58 12.01 8.76
N LEU A 316 -5.52 10.72 8.45
CA LEU A 316 -6.61 9.77 8.65
C LEU A 316 -6.04 8.47 9.19
N VAL A 317 -6.75 7.86 10.14
CA VAL A 317 -6.47 6.51 10.64
C VAL A 317 -7.74 5.67 10.57
N THR A 318 -7.58 4.35 10.54
CA THR A 318 -8.68 3.41 10.36
C THR A 318 -8.73 2.39 11.51
N PRO A 319 -9.14 2.80 12.74
CA PRO A 319 -9.33 1.86 13.82
C PRO A 319 -10.34 0.77 13.46
N ILE A 320 -10.18 -0.42 14.05
CA ILE A 320 -10.90 -1.63 13.67
C ILE A 320 -11.87 -2.03 14.76
N ILE A 321 -13.16 -2.16 14.41
CA ILE A 321 -14.16 -2.85 15.23
C ILE A 321 -14.12 -4.32 14.85
N ARG A 322 -13.53 -5.15 15.70
CA ARG A 322 -13.39 -6.58 15.44
C ARG A 322 -14.68 -7.33 15.69
N GLN A 323 -14.98 -8.36 14.87
CA GLN A 323 -16.19 -9.18 14.98
C GLN A 323 -17.46 -8.32 15.13
N ALA A 324 -17.57 -7.28 14.29
CA ALA A 324 -18.65 -6.30 14.39
C ALA A 324 -20.03 -6.95 14.18
N GLU A 325 -20.09 -8.06 13.43
CA GLU A 325 -21.31 -8.86 13.24
C GLU A 325 -21.84 -9.49 14.54
N ALA A 326 -20.98 -9.81 15.49
CA ALA A 326 -21.37 -10.43 16.75
C ALA A 326 -21.69 -9.41 17.87
N LYS A 327 -21.24 -8.16 17.72
CA LYS A 327 -21.43 -7.11 18.73
C LYS A 327 -22.80 -6.46 18.66
N THR A 328 -23.33 -6.02 19.80
CA THR A 328 -24.51 -5.17 19.86
C THR A 328 -24.19 -3.74 19.39
N LEU A 329 -25.21 -2.97 19.02
CA LEU A 329 -25.04 -1.57 18.64
C LEU A 329 -24.42 -0.73 19.77
N THR A 330 -24.75 -1.01 21.02
CA THR A 330 -24.19 -0.31 22.18
C THR A 330 -22.71 -0.62 22.38
N GLN A 331 -22.29 -1.88 22.16
CA GLN A 331 -20.87 -2.27 22.18
C GLN A 331 -20.09 -1.60 21.05
N ILE A 332 -20.62 -1.61 19.82
CA ILE A 332 -20.01 -0.92 18.67
C ILE A 332 -19.87 0.58 18.95
N SER A 333 -20.91 1.22 19.47
CA SER A 333 -20.90 2.65 19.79
C SER A 333 -19.86 2.99 20.86
N ALA A 334 -19.77 2.20 21.92
CA ALA A 334 -18.80 2.42 23.00
C ALA A 334 -17.36 2.24 22.51
N GLU A 335 -17.07 1.13 21.81
CA GLU A 335 -15.75 0.84 21.26
C GLU A 335 -15.32 1.87 20.19
N MET A 336 -16.25 2.29 19.33
CA MET A 336 -15.96 3.31 18.33
C MET A 336 -15.62 4.67 18.95
N LYS A 337 -16.33 5.07 20.01
CA LYS A 337 -16.03 6.31 20.76
C LYS A 337 -14.67 6.24 21.43
N GLU A 338 -14.34 5.12 22.05
CA GLU A 338 -13.04 4.91 22.69
C GLU A 338 -11.92 4.97 21.66
N LEU A 339 -12.03 4.18 20.58
CA LEU A 339 -11.03 4.16 19.50
C LEU A 339 -10.86 5.52 18.84
N ALA A 340 -11.95 6.23 18.56
CA ALA A 340 -11.89 7.58 17.99
C ALA A 340 -11.26 8.60 18.95
N GLY A 341 -11.49 8.47 20.25
CA GLY A 341 -10.85 9.27 21.28
C GLY A 341 -9.34 9.02 21.32
N ARG A 342 -8.92 7.76 21.34
CA ARG A 342 -7.49 7.38 21.30
C ARG A 342 -6.83 7.82 19.98
N ALA A 343 -7.54 7.72 18.85
CA ALA A 343 -7.07 8.19 17.56
C ALA A 343 -6.73 9.69 17.56
N LYS A 344 -7.67 10.52 18.03
CA LYS A 344 -7.48 11.97 18.13
C LYS A 344 -6.36 12.37 19.09
N ALA A 345 -6.15 11.57 20.15
CA ALA A 345 -5.08 11.76 21.12
C ALA A 345 -3.73 11.20 20.67
N GLY A 346 -3.63 10.55 19.48
CA GLY A 346 -2.41 9.89 18.99
C GLY A 346 -1.98 8.69 19.83
N LYS A 347 -2.94 8.02 20.52
CA LYS A 347 -2.69 6.90 21.44
C LYS A 347 -3.19 5.55 20.94
N LEU A 348 -3.45 5.42 19.64
CA LEU A 348 -3.75 4.12 19.04
C LEU A 348 -2.51 3.25 19.00
N LYS A 349 -2.69 1.98 19.36
CA LYS A 349 -1.66 0.96 19.20
C LYS A 349 -1.72 0.36 17.80
N PRO A 350 -0.62 -0.23 17.28
CA PRO A 350 -0.62 -0.89 15.97
C PRO A 350 -1.73 -1.94 15.81
N GLU A 351 -2.06 -2.68 16.87
CA GLU A 351 -3.13 -3.67 16.89
C GLU A 351 -4.53 -3.08 16.67
N ASP A 352 -4.74 -1.80 16.99
CA ASP A 352 -6.04 -1.12 16.85
C ASP A 352 -6.37 -0.78 15.39
N TYR A 353 -5.37 -0.65 14.51
CA TYR A 353 -5.57 -0.22 13.12
C TYR A 353 -4.90 -1.12 12.07
N THR A 354 -4.21 -2.19 12.49
CA THR A 354 -3.59 -3.15 11.57
C THR A 354 -4.49 -4.36 11.35
N GLY A 355 -4.73 -4.71 10.11
CA GLY A 355 -5.63 -5.82 9.71
C GLY A 355 -7.00 -5.30 9.29
N GLY A 356 -8.07 -5.96 9.80
CA GLY A 356 -9.44 -5.71 9.34
C GLY A 356 -9.76 -6.46 8.05
N SER A 357 -11.02 -6.75 7.81
CA SER A 357 -11.48 -7.49 6.63
C SER A 357 -12.14 -6.60 5.59
N ALA A 358 -12.70 -5.47 6.03
CA ALA A 358 -13.35 -4.48 5.18
C ALA A 358 -13.27 -3.09 5.82
N SER A 359 -13.49 -2.03 5.05
CA SER A 359 -13.48 -0.64 5.55
C SER A 359 -14.80 0.08 5.35
N LEU A 360 -15.08 1.02 6.26
CA LEU A 360 -16.18 1.97 6.17
C LEU A 360 -15.65 3.40 6.27
N SER A 361 -16.05 4.25 5.34
CA SER A 361 -15.79 5.69 5.36
C SER A 361 -17.11 6.46 5.31
N ASN A 362 -17.33 7.40 6.22
CA ASN A 362 -18.57 8.17 6.29
C ASN A 362 -18.24 9.66 6.24
N LEU A 363 -18.68 10.34 5.19
CA LEU A 363 -18.58 11.79 5.00
C LEU A 363 -19.95 12.50 5.05
N GLY A 364 -20.99 11.80 5.50
CA GLY A 364 -22.33 12.36 5.61
C GLY A 364 -22.42 13.57 6.54
N MET A 365 -21.59 13.61 7.60
CA MET A 365 -21.52 14.75 8.52
C MET A 365 -20.99 16.04 7.86
N PHE A 366 -20.30 15.92 6.72
CA PHE A 366 -19.80 17.05 5.93
C PHE A 366 -20.74 17.45 4.79
N GLY A 367 -21.94 16.86 4.71
CA GLY A 367 -22.92 17.12 3.65
C GLY A 367 -22.53 16.56 2.28
N ILE A 368 -21.57 15.63 2.23
CA ILE A 368 -21.15 14.99 0.97
C ILE A 368 -22.20 13.97 0.54
N LYS A 369 -22.82 14.18 -0.61
CA LYS A 369 -23.88 13.33 -1.15
C LYS A 369 -23.40 11.90 -1.46
N SER A 370 -22.29 11.78 -2.17
CA SER A 370 -21.65 10.50 -2.53
C SER A 370 -20.18 10.72 -2.84
N PHE A 371 -19.37 9.70 -2.63
CA PHE A 371 -17.95 9.72 -2.99
C PHE A 371 -17.45 8.29 -3.19
N SER A 372 -16.32 8.15 -3.90
CA SER A 372 -15.64 6.88 -4.10
C SER A 372 -14.40 6.83 -3.21
N ALA A 373 -14.37 5.88 -2.28
CA ALA A 373 -13.23 5.69 -1.39
C ALA A 373 -12.10 4.89 -2.08
N ILE A 374 -10.88 5.09 -1.60
CA ILE A 374 -9.72 4.29 -1.99
C ILE A 374 -9.65 3.08 -1.08
N ILE A 375 -9.52 1.89 -1.67
CA ILE A 375 -9.40 0.63 -0.92
C ILE A 375 -8.15 0.67 -0.05
N ASN A 376 -8.26 0.16 1.18
CA ASN A 376 -7.15 0.01 2.12
C ASN A 376 -6.62 -1.42 2.07
N PRO A 377 -5.57 -1.73 1.29
CA PRO A 377 -5.04 -3.08 1.22
C PRO A 377 -4.58 -3.60 2.60
N PRO A 378 -4.74 -4.91 2.87
CA PRO A 378 -5.11 -6.00 1.96
C PRO A 378 -6.62 -6.22 1.78
N GLN A 379 -7.49 -5.39 2.38
CA GLN A 379 -8.94 -5.51 2.30
C GLN A 379 -9.42 -5.38 0.85
N ALA A 380 -10.41 -6.19 0.47
CA ALA A 380 -10.95 -6.14 -0.88
C ALA A 380 -12.14 -5.18 -1.04
N THR A 381 -12.70 -4.65 0.06
CA THR A 381 -13.90 -3.81 0.01
C THR A 381 -13.83 -2.60 0.94
N ILE A 382 -14.33 -1.47 0.49
CA ILE A 382 -14.59 -0.28 1.30
C ILE A 382 -15.93 0.34 0.93
N LEU A 383 -16.76 0.58 1.94
CA LEU A 383 -18.07 1.21 1.79
C LEU A 383 -17.95 2.70 2.15
N ALA A 384 -18.36 3.56 1.22
CA ALA A 384 -18.45 5.02 1.39
C ALA A 384 -19.90 5.42 1.61
N ALA A 385 -20.24 5.99 2.78
CA ALA A 385 -21.56 6.48 3.11
C ALA A 385 -21.66 8.00 2.98
N GLY A 386 -22.62 8.48 2.21
CA GLY A 386 -22.92 9.89 2.05
C GLY A 386 -23.88 10.45 3.09
N ALA A 387 -24.28 11.71 2.90
CA ALA A 387 -25.29 12.38 3.72
C ALA A 387 -26.68 11.80 3.46
N GLY A 388 -27.49 11.73 4.51
CA GLY A 388 -28.93 11.52 4.40
C GLY A 388 -29.61 12.84 4.02
N GLU A 389 -30.23 12.88 2.86
CA GLU A 389 -30.91 14.06 2.32
C GLU A 389 -32.39 13.75 2.04
N GLN A 390 -33.27 14.69 2.33
CA GLN A 390 -34.65 14.58 1.90
C GLN A 390 -34.75 14.73 0.39
N ARG A 391 -35.28 13.71 -0.28
CA ARG A 391 -35.46 13.67 -1.73
C ARG A 391 -36.89 13.28 -2.10
N ALA A 392 -37.37 13.80 -3.23
CA ALA A 392 -38.59 13.34 -3.84
C ALA A 392 -38.38 11.93 -4.40
N VAL A 393 -39.17 10.98 -3.97
CA VAL A 393 -39.13 9.58 -4.40
C VAL A 393 -40.52 9.12 -4.84
N VAL A 394 -40.56 8.06 -5.65
CA VAL A 394 -41.83 7.44 -6.01
C VAL A 394 -42.04 6.21 -5.13
N LYS A 395 -43.09 6.23 -4.31
CA LYS A 395 -43.55 5.11 -3.46
C LYS A 395 -44.95 4.68 -3.88
N ASN A 396 -45.13 3.43 -4.26
CA ASN A 396 -46.44 2.89 -4.68
C ASN A 396 -47.13 3.72 -5.79
N GLY A 397 -46.29 4.25 -6.72
CA GLY A 397 -46.82 5.08 -7.83
C GLY A 397 -47.10 6.55 -7.47
N GLN A 398 -46.84 6.98 -6.23
CA GLN A 398 -47.09 8.35 -5.76
C GLN A 398 -45.75 9.03 -5.37
N LEU A 399 -45.70 10.35 -5.56
CA LEU A 399 -44.61 11.17 -5.06
C LEU A 399 -44.66 11.22 -3.54
N ALA A 400 -43.51 10.94 -2.92
CA ALA A 400 -43.31 11.04 -1.49
C ALA A 400 -41.95 11.69 -1.20
N VAL A 401 -41.78 12.22 0.02
CA VAL A 401 -40.47 12.67 0.51
C VAL A 401 -39.88 11.56 1.38
N ALA A 402 -38.61 11.21 1.15
CA ALA A 402 -37.88 10.26 1.97
C ALA A 402 -36.43 10.73 2.19
N THR A 403 -35.85 10.32 3.29
CA THR A 403 -34.43 10.55 3.57
C THR A 403 -33.61 9.48 2.88
N ILE A 404 -32.86 9.89 1.87
CA ILE A 404 -32.05 9.01 1.04
C ILE A 404 -30.57 9.23 1.33
N MET A 405 -29.85 8.15 1.61
CA MET A 405 -28.41 8.10 1.75
C MET A 405 -27.83 7.32 0.56
N SER A 406 -26.88 7.92 -0.16
CA SER A 406 -26.13 7.21 -1.20
C SER A 406 -24.96 6.46 -0.57
N ALA A 407 -24.86 5.16 -0.86
CA ALA A 407 -23.77 4.29 -0.43
C ALA A 407 -23.00 3.79 -1.66
N THR A 408 -21.69 4.02 -1.69
CA THR A 408 -20.79 3.58 -2.77
C THR A 408 -19.82 2.55 -2.24
N LEU A 409 -19.84 1.36 -2.81
CA LEU A 409 -18.91 0.27 -2.53
C LEU A 409 -17.79 0.30 -3.56
N ALA A 410 -16.55 0.42 -3.11
CA ALA A 410 -15.37 0.15 -3.94
C ALA A 410 -14.86 -1.26 -3.64
N VAL A 411 -14.60 -2.04 -4.69
CA VAL A 411 -14.11 -3.42 -4.57
C VAL A 411 -12.82 -3.62 -5.34
N ASP A 412 -11.94 -4.47 -4.83
CA ASP A 412 -10.81 -5.04 -5.57
C ASP A 412 -11.35 -6.09 -6.54
N HIS A 413 -11.40 -5.73 -7.83
CA HIS A 413 -12.04 -6.58 -8.84
C HIS A 413 -11.33 -7.93 -9.07
N ARG A 414 -10.16 -8.14 -8.50
CA ARG A 414 -9.46 -9.44 -8.50
C ARG A 414 -10.09 -10.43 -7.52
N ALA A 415 -10.60 -9.95 -6.38
CA ALA A 415 -11.18 -10.77 -5.31
C ALA A 415 -12.71 -10.72 -5.30
N VAL A 416 -13.30 -9.58 -5.69
CA VAL A 416 -14.74 -9.33 -5.68
C VAL A 416 -15.15 -8.76 -7.03
N ASP A 417 -15.89 -9.54 -7.81
CA ASP A 417 -16.44 -9.11 -9.09
C ASP A 417 -17.68 -8.23 -8.94
N GLY A 418 -18.18 -7.71 -10.08
CA GLY A 418 -19.34 -6.81 -10.09
C GLY A 418 -20.62 -7.45 -9.56
N ALA A 419 -20.87 -8.73 -9.83
CA ALA A 419 -22.06 -9.45 -9.37
C ALA A 419 -22.02 -9.67 -7.86
N LEU A 420 -20.88 -10.12 -7.35
CA LEU A 420 -20.65 -10.35 -5.92
C LEU A 420 -20.69 -9.02 -5.13
N GLY A 421 -20.13 -7.94 -5.68
CA GLY A 421 -20.21 -6.61 -5.10
C GLY A 421 -21.64 -6.07 -5.06
N ALA A 422 -22.44 -6.32 -6.12
CA ALA A 422 -23.85 -5.95 -6.16
C ALA A 422 -24.68 -6.74 -5.14
N GLU A 423 -24.41 -8.04 -4.96
CA GLU A 423 -25.05 -8.88 -3.94
C GLU A 423 -24.77 -8.35 -2.53
N LEU A 424 -23.50 -8.01 -2.23
CA LEU A 424 -23.11 -7.41 -0.94
C LEU A 424 -23.82 -6.08 -0.71
N LEU A 425 -23.87 -5.23 -1.72
CA LEU A 425 -24.48 -3.90 -1.61
C LEU A 425 -26.02 -3.99 -1.48
N ALA A 426 -26.65 -4.98 -2.13
CA ALA A 426 -28.07 -5.27 -1.97
C ALA A 426 -28.39 -5.80 -0.56
N ALA A 427 -27.54 -6.66 0.01
CA ALA A 427 -27.66 -7.13 1.38
C ALA A 427 -27.56 -5.96 2.38
N PHE A 428 -26.55 -5.09 2.19
CA PHE A 428 -26.36 -3.89 3.00
C PHE A 428 -27.59 -2.96 2.92
N LYS A 429 -28.05 -2.64 1.71
CA LYS A 429 -29.25 -1.81 1.49
C LYS A 429 -30.46 -2.35 2.23
N ARG A 430 -30.73 -3.65 2.08
CA ARG A 430 -31.87 -4.31 2.75
C ARG A 430 -31.80 -4.15 4.28
N LEU A 431 -30.62 -4.29 4.88
CA LEU A 431 -30.40 -4.16 6.32
C LEU A 431 -30.59 -2.71 6.79
N VAL A 432 -30.09 -1.73 6.04
CA VAL A 432 -30.22 -0.30 6.37
C VAL A 432 -31.68 0.17 6.25
N GLU A 433 -32.40 -0.29 5.23
CA GLU A 433 -33.81 0.03 5.02
C GLU A 433 -34.77 -0.72 5.98
N ASN A 434 -34.29 -1.85 6.54
CA ASN A 434 -35.01 -2.65 7.54
C ASN A 434 -34.12 -2.92 8.76
N PRO A 435 -33.86 -1.89 9.59
CA PRO A 435 -32.83 -1.94 10.63
C PRO A 435 -33.14 -2.92 11.76
N ALA A 436 -34.39 -3.38 11.93
CA ALA A 436 -34.71 -4.45 12.85
C ALA A 436 -33.98 -5.78 12.51
N ALA A 437 -33.73 -6.04 11.22
CA ALA A 437 -32.99 -7.22 10.76
C ALA A 437 -31.48 -7.19 11.13
N ILE A 438 -30.95 -6.05 11.55
CA ILE A 438 -29.57 -5.92 12.03
C ILE A 438 -29.44 -6.51 13.45
N LEU A 439 -30.53 -6.60 14.20
CA LEU A 439 -30.55 -7.01 15.59
C LEU A 439 -30.75 -8.53 15.77
N ILE A 440 -31.11 -9.23 14.70
CA ILE A 440 -31.32 -10.69 14.65
C ILE A 440 -30.05 -11.36 14.09
#